data_8a582efae8f909df8717066dcdd3680c
#
_entry.id   8a582efae8f909df8717066dcdd3680c
#
_cell.length_a   1.000
_cell.length_b   1.000
_cell.length_c   1.000
_cell.angle_alpha   90.00
_cell.angle_beta   90.00
_cell.angle_gamma   90.00
#
_symmetry.space_group_name_H-M   'P 1'
#
loop_
_entity.id
_entity.type
_entity.pdbx_description
1 polymer ?
#
loop_
_entity_poly.entity_id
_entity_poly.type
_entity_poly.pdbx_seq_one_letter_code
_entity_poly.pdbx_strand_id
1 'polypeptide(L)'
;MTQAREARLNTVIEYSSGDSYFLYDPDGGQHTFVPDSPEWFTWLRTLGSFHFKGKQGHFTGRNERKKHGDTYWYAYRKVNQKLYKRYLGTTEKLTQANLEETALALHEEALRHLPEDQLRNENLKQKQSITSRGLTFGSLTFEWKDDLLSVKTPNESHYLNKTQTVELLSYLYDQRGTLLRKEGR
;
A
#
# COMPACT_ATOMS: atom_id res chain seq x y z
N MET A 1 -2.47 -2.08 37.38
CA MET A 1 -2.44 -3.02 36.24
C MET A 1 -2.65 -2.21 34.97
N THR A 2 -1.56 -1.90 34.26
CA THR A 2 -1.57 -1.08 33.05
C THR A 2 -1.83 -2.03 31.88
N GLN A 3 -3.05 -2.02 31.33
CA GLN A 3 -3.34 -2.74 30.11
C GLN A 3 -2.48 -2.12 28.98
N ALA A 4 -1.54 -2.88 28.46
CA ALA A 4 -0.84 -2.56 27.25
C ALA A 4 -1.90 -2.38 26.14
N ARG A 5 -1.97 -1.19 25.55
CA ARG A 5 -2.75 -0.94 24.35
C ARG A 5 -2.14 -1.81 23.24
N GLU A 6 -2.77 -2.94 22.96
CA GLU A 6 -2.48 -3.69 21.73
C GLU A 6 -2.56 -2.73 20.56
N ALA A 7 -1.46 -2.62 19.83
CA ALA A 7 -1.42 -1.84 18.60
C ALA A 7 -2.43 -2.48 17.63
N ARG A 8 -3.60 -1.88 17.47
CA ARG A 8 -4.59 -2.32 16.48
C ARG A 8 -3.91 -2.20 15.12
N LEU A 9 -3.64 -3.33 14.51
CA LEU A 9 -3.22 -3.39 13.12
C LEU A 9 -4.33 -2.71 12.31
N ASN A 10 -3.98 -1.68 11.55
CA ASN A 10 -4.94 -0.98 10.70
C ASN A 10 -5.04 -1.71 9.36
N THR A 11 -6.24 -1.76 8.81
CA THR A 11 -6.42 -2.18 7.41
C THR A 11 -5.54 -1.34 6.49
N VAL A 12 -4.79 -1.98 5.60
CA VAL A 12 -3.87 -1.32 4.67
C VAL A 12 -4.23 -1.66 3.24
N ILE A 13 -4.33 -0.64 2.40
CA ILE A 13 -4.39 -0.75 0.93
C ILE A 13 -3.06 -0.24 0.42
N GLU A 14 -2.24 -1.12 -0.14
CA GLU A 14 -0.88 -0.80 -0.57
C GLU A 14 -0.68 -1.09 -2.04
N TYR A 15 -0.22 -0.08 -2.78
CA TYR A 15 0.18 -0.25 -4.17
C TYR A 15 1.33 -1.26 -4.28
N SER A 16 1.20 -2.17 -5.21
CA SER A 16 2.25 -3.11 -5.59
C SER A 16 2.89 -2.66 -6.91
N SER A 17 2.94 -3.51 -7.91
CA SER A 17 3.41 -3.23 -9.25
C SER A 17 2.32 -3.57 -10.27
N GLY A 18 2.36 -2.97 -11.47
CA GLY A 18 1.43 -3.30 -12.54
C GLY A 18 -0.05 -2.98 -12.22
N ASP A 19 -0.28 -1.85 -11.56
CA ASP A 19 -1.62 -1.36 -11.15
C ASP A 19 -2.39 -2.28 -10.20
N SER A 20 -1.65 -3.14 -9.48
CA SER A 20 -2.21 -4.03 -8.46
C SER A 20 -2.07 -3.44 -7.07
N TYR A 21 -3.00 -3.82 -6.18
CA TYR A 21 -2.98 -3.43 -4.77
C TYR A 21 -3.07 -4.66 -3.87
N PHE A 22 -2.28 -4.64 -2.80
CA PHE A 22 -2.45 -5.57 -1.69
C PHE A 22 -3.33 -4.94 -0.61
N LEU A 23 -4.23 -5.74 -0.08
CA LEU A 23 -5.15 -5.35 0.97
C LEU A 23 -4.88 -6.23 2.18
N TYR A 24 -4.59 -5.60 3.30
CA TYR A 24 -4.30 -6.29 4.55
C TYR A 24 -5.35 -5.94 5.60
N ASP A 25 -5.94 -6.95 6.18
CA ASP A 25 -6.84 -6.79 7.32
C ASP A 25 -6.08 -6.61 8.63
N PRO A 26 -6.72 -6.07 9.68
CA PRO A 26 -6.14 -5.96 11.01
C PRO A 26 -5.64 -7.28 11.59
N ASP A 27 -6.26 -8.39 11.19
CA ASP A 27 -5.94 -9.75 11.65
C ASP A 27 -4.82 -10.41 10.82
N GLY A 28 -4.21 -9.65 9.89
CA GLY A 28 -3.13 -10.12 9.03
C GLY A 28 -3.59 -10.90 7.79
N GLY A 29 -4.90 -10.99 7.55
CA GLY A 29 -5.45 -11.55 6.31
C GLY A 29 -5.05 -10.69 5.11
N GLN A 30 -4.58 -11.34 4.05
CA GLN A 30 -4.31 -10.69 2.77
C GLN A 30 -5.43 -10.98 1.79
N HIS A 31 -6.00 -9.94 1.20
CA HIS A 31 -7.00 -10.05 0.16
C HIS A 31 -6.43 -9.51 -1.16
N THR A 32 -6.88 -10.10 -2.25
CA THR A 32 -6.54 -9.66 -3.60
C THR A 32 -7.84 -9.40 -4.35
N PHE A 33 -8.33 -8.16 -4.29
CA PHE A 33 -9.46 -7.73 -5.11
C PHE A 33 -8.95 -6.95 -6.31
N VAL A 34 -9.67 -7.06 -7.41
CA VAL A 34 -9.47 -6.15 -8.54
C VAL A 34 -10.00 -4.78 -8.09
N PRO A 35 -9.18 -3.71 -8.15
CA PRO A 35 -9.67 -2.37 -7.84
C PRO A 35 -10.93 -2.05 -8.63
N ASP A 36 -11.83 -1.30 -8.00
CA ASP A 36 -13.12 -0.85 -8.57
C ASP A 36 -14.11 -1.98 -8.90
N SER A 37 -13.83 -3.23 -8.49
CA SER A 37 -14.78 -4.33 -8.60
C SER A 37 -15.91 -4.26 -7.56
N PRO A 38 -17.04 -4.97 -7.73
CA PRO A 38 -18.09 -5.05 -6.72
C PRO A 38 -17.58 -5.57 -5.37
N GLU A 39 -16.63 -6.52 -5.38
CA GLU A 39 -15.99 -7.10 -4.20
C GLU A 39 -15.17 -6.04 -3.45
N TRP A 40 -14.43 -5.20 -4.17
CA TRP A 40 -13.69 -4.06 -3.64
C TRP A 40 -14.60 -3.13 -2.85
N PHE A 41 -15.72 -2.68 -3.42
CA PHE A 41 -16.65 -1.79 -2.74
C PHE A 41 -17.39 -2.48 -1.58
N THR A 42 -17.69 -3.77 -1.72
CA THR A 42 -18.31 -4.56 -0.65
C THR A 42 -17.39 -4.64 0.56
N TRP A 43 -16.12 -4.92 0.33
CA TRP A 43 -15.11 -4.95 1.39
C TRP A 43 -14.91 -3.55 2.02
N LEU A 44 -14.80 -2.49 1.24
CA LEU A 44 -14.68 -1.13 1.76
C LEU A 44 -15.84 -0.70 2.65
N ARG A 45 -17.07 -1.20 2.39
CA ARG A 45 -18.24 -0.92 3.25
C ARG A 45 -18.11 -1.52 4.65
N THR A 46 -17.32 -2.55 4.83
CA THR A 46 -17.08 -3.17 6.14
C THR A 46 -16.12 -2.36 7.01
N LEU A 47 -15.38 -1.43 6.42
CA LEU A 47 -14.31 -0.70 7.09
C LEU A 47 -14.80 0.60 7.74
N GLY A 48 -14.29 0.91 8.92
CA GLY A 48 -14.40 2.24 9.53
C GLY A 48 -13.22 3.17 9.17
N SER A 49 -12.06 2.58 8.87
CA SER A 49 -10.84 3.30 8.46
C SER A 49 -9.88 2.37 7.73
N PHE A 50 -9.03 2.93 6.89
CA PHE A 50 -7.95 2.22 6.22
C PHE A 50 -6.73 3.13 6.04
N HIS A 51 -5.57 2.53 5.84
CA HIS A 51 -4.35 3.24 5.47
C HIS A 51 -4.07 2.99 3.99
N PHE A 52 -4.09 4.06 3.19
CA PHE A 52 -3.79 3.99 1.76
C PHE A 52 -2.33 4.38 1.52
N LYS A 53 -1.60 3.51 0.82
CA LYS A 53 -0.24 3.72 0.34
C LYS A 53 -0.25 3.58 -1.17
N GLY A 54 -0.44 4.69 -1.86
CA GLY A 54 -0.49 4.76 -3.31
C GLY A 54 0.87 4.94 -3.95
N LYS A 55 0.88 5.09 -5.27
CA LYS A 55 2.08 5.31 -6.11
C LYS A 55 2.86 6.56 -5.70
N GLN A 56 2.17 7.65 -5.41
CA GLN A 56 2.77 8.98 -5.23
C GLN A 56 2.45 9.60 -3.87
N GLY A 57 1.86 8.85 -2.95
CA GLY A 57 1.52 9.37 -1.65
C GLY A 57 0.77 8.38 -0.79
N HIS A 58 0.50 8.81 0.44
CA HIS A 58 -0.25 8.01 1.42
C HIS A 58 -1.17 8.89 2.23
N PHE A 59 -2.23 8.29 2.78
CA PHE A 59 -3.14 8.93 3.74
C PHE A 59 -3.87 7.88 4.57
N THR A 60 -4.57 8.34 5.61
CA THR A 60 -5.53 7.51 6.35
C THR A 60 -6.94 7.91 5.94
N GLY A 61 -7.68 6.96 5.34
CA GLY A 61 -9.10 7.09 5.07
C GLY A 61 -9.92 6.83 6.33
N ARG A 62 -10.90 7.69 6.63
CA ARG A 62 -11.83 7.52 7.75
C ARG A 62 -13.25 7.73 7.29
N ASN A 63 -14.13 6.83 7.69
CA ASN A 63 -15.56 6.96 7.49
C ASN A 63 -16.16 7.77 8.65
N GLU A 64 -16.74 8.93 8.33
CA GLU A 64 -17.32 9.84 9.32
C GLU A 64 -18.83 9.96 9.13
N ARG A 65 -19.56 9.75 10.20
CA ARG A 65 -21.02 9.91 10.22
C ARG A 65 -21.37 11.37 10.42
N LYS A 66 -22.23 11.92 9.57
CA LYS A 66 -22.78 13.27 9.73
C LYS A 66 -24.07 13.27 10.55
N LYS A 67 -24.50 14.48 10.98
CA LYS A 67 -25.66 14.69 11.86
C LYS A 67 -26.96 14.09 11.30
N HIS A 68 -27.09 13.95 9.97
CA HIS A 68 -28.29 13.39 9.31
C HIS A 68 -28.20 11.88 9.03
N GLY A 69 -27.20 11.20 9.57
CA GLY A 69 -27.09 9.73 9.47
C GLY A 69 -26.24 9.24 8.30
N ASP A 70 -25.95 10.07 7.32
CA ASP A 70 -25.10 9.71 6.19
C ASP A 70 -23.63 9.58 6.59
N THR A 71 -22.93 8.64 5.95
CA THR A 71 -21.51 8.42 6.18
C THR A 71 -20.71 8.82 4.95
N TYR A 72 -19.59 9.50 5.19
CA TYR A 72 -18.71 9.99 4.14
C TYR A 72 -17.26 9.72 4.49
N TRP A 73 -16.46 9.45 3.49
CA TRP A 73 -15.04 9.20 3.64
C TRP A 73 -14.24 10.50 3.53
N TYR A 74 -13.23 10.59 4.38
CA TYR A 74 -12.25 11.67 4.38
C TYR A 74 -10.84 11.10 4.44
N ALA A 75 -9.94 11.66 3.65
CA ALA A 75 -8.52 11.36 3.67
C ALA A 75 -7.81 12.31 4.66
N TYR A 76 -6.94 11.76 5.48
CA TYR A 76 -6.13 12.47 6.46
C TYR A 76 -4.66 12.19 6.26
N ARG A 77 -3.85 13.25 6.17
CA ARG A 77 -2.39 13.16 6.16
C ARG A 77 -1.80 14.14 7.16
N LYS A 78 -0.92 13.67 8.03
CA LYS A 78 -0.19 14.50 8.98
C LYS A 78 1.25 14.65 8.54
N VAL A 79 1.70 15.89 8.35
CA VAL A 79 3.10 16.24 8.04
C VAL A 79 3.50 17.42 8.90
N ASN A 80 4.65 17.33 9.57
CA ASN A 80 5.19 18.37 10.45
C ASN A 80 4.14 18.96 11.42
N GLN A 81 3.43 18.08 12.12
CA GLN A 81 2.36 18.40 13.08
C GLN A 81 1.12 19.08 12.47
N LYS A 82 1.13 19.43 11.18
CA LYS A 82 -0.03 19.96 10.45
C LYS A 82 -0.85 18.79 9.89
N LEU A 83 -2.16 18.85 10.10
CA LEU A 83 -3.11 17.85 9.59
C LEU A 83 -3.80 18.40 8.34
N TYR A 84 -3.69 17.64 7.26
CA TYR A 84 -4.37 17.89 6.00
C TYR A 84 -5.58 16.96 5.89
N LYS A 85 -6.71 17.49 5.45
CA LYS A 85 -7.97 16.76 5.31
C LYS A 85 -8.55 16.99 3.92
N ARG A 86 -8.95 15.91 3.22
CA ARG A 86 -9.68 15.97 1.96
C ARG A 86 -10.93 15.10 1.99
N TYR A 87 -11.95 15.55 1.29
CA TYR A 87 -13.19 14.81 1.11
C TYR A 87 -13.02 13.77 -0.02
N LEU A 88 -13.39 12.51 0.26
CA LEU A 88 -13.33 11.40 -0.69
C LEU A 88 -14.70 11.03 -1.28
N GLY A 89 -15.78 11.39 -0.59
CA GLY A 89 -17.15 11.06 -1.00
C GLY A 89 -17.75 9.86 -0.27
N THR A 90 -18.71 9.22 -0.92
CA THR A 90 -19.31 7.94 -0.45
C THR A 90 -18.38 6.77 -0.78
N THR A 91 -18.69 5.56 -0.30
CA THR A 91 -17.87 4.37 -0.57
C THR A 91 -17.74 4.08 -2.06
N GLU A 92 -18.77 4.34 -2.84
CA GLU A 92 -18.78 4.15 -4.31
C GLU A 92 -17.81 5.10 -5.04
N LYS A 93 -17.38 6.17 -4.39
CA LYS A 93 -16.37 7.11 -4.92
C LYS A 93 -14.94 6.71 -4.56
N LEU A 94 -14.74 5.68 -3.75
CA LEU A 94 -13.40 5.18 -3.38
C LEU A 94 -12.82 4.30 -4.50
N THR A 95 -12.81 4.83 -5.71
CA THR A 95 -12.15 4.20 -6.85
C THR A 95 -10.64 4.32 -6.75
N GLN A 96 -9.91 3.43 -7.42
CA GLN A 96 -8.45 3.48 -7.51
C GLN A 96 -7.98 4.87 -7.95
N ALA A 97 -8.58 5.41 -9.00
CA ALA A 97 -8.23 6.72 -9.54
C ALA A 97 -8.41 7.85 -8.50
N ASN A 98 -9.54 7.88 -7.79
CA ASN A 98 -9.81 8.89 -6.76
C ASN A 98 -8.86 8.76 -5.56
N LEU A 99 -8.50 7.54 -5.15
CA LEU A 99 -7.57 7.32 -4.05
C LEU A 99 -6.15 7.78 -4.42
N GLU A 100 -5.66 7.47 -5.63
CA GLU A 100 -4.35 7.92 -6.13
C GLU A 100 -4.30 9.43 -6.32
N GLU A 101 -5.32 10.04 -6.94
CA GLU A 101 -5.42 11.49 -7.10
C GLU A 101 -5.41 12.21 -5.75
N THR A 102 -6.16 11.69 -4.78
CA THR A 102 -6.19 12.25 -3.42
C THR A 102 -4.85 12.11 -2.71
N ALA A 103 -4.15 10.97 -2.87
CA ALA A 103 -2.84 10.74 -2.29
C ALA A 103 -1.79 11.71 -2.86
N LEU A 104 -1.77 11.90 -4.18
CA LEU A 104 -0.92 12.88 -4.86
C LEU A 104 -1.22 14.30 -4.39
N ALA A 105 -2.48 14.70 -4.41
CA ALA A 105 -2.88 16.05 -4.03
C ALA A 105 -2.55 16.40 -2.57
N LEU A 106 -2.72 15.44 -1.64
CA LEU A 106 -2.30 15.61 -0.24
C LEU A 106 -0.77 15.64 -0.09
N HIS A 107 -0.06 14.91 -0.95
CA HIS A 107 1.40 14.95 -0.98
C HIS A 107 1.91 16.31 -1.43
N GLU A 108 1.42 16.82 -2.56
CA GLU A 108 1.77 18.14 -3.09
C GLU A 108 1.42 19.28 -2.13
N GLU A 109 0.23 19.21 -1.51
CA GLU A 109 -0.20 20.20 -0.53
C GLU A 109 0.71 20.21 0.71
N ALA A 110 1.13 19.03 1.16
CA ALA A 110 2.09 18.91 2.25
C ALA A 110 3.47 19.47 1.87
N LEU A 111 3.95 19.19 0.66
CA LEU A 111 5.25 19.70 0.17
C LEU A 111 5.31 21.23 0.09
N ARG A 112 4.22 21.90 -0.31
CA ARG A 112 4.17 23.37 -0.41
C ARG A 112 4.41 24.07 0.94
N HIS A 113 4.26 23.38 2.06
CA HIS A 113 4.42 23.90 3.40
C HIS A 113 5.65 23.36 4.12
N LEU A 114 6.52 22.63 3.41
CA LEU A 114 7.78 22.15 3.97
C LEU A 114 8.90 23.19 3.74
N PRO A 115 9.75 23.45 4.73
CA PRO A 115 11.01 24.15 4.53
C PRO A 115 11.90 23.41 3.50
N GLU A 116 12.71 24.14 2.74
CA GLU A 116 13.54 23.56 1.66
C GLU A 116 14.44 22.41 2.12
N ASP A 117 14.97 22.48 3.33
CA ASP A 117 15.81 21.44 3.93
C ASP A 117 15.07 20.11 4.15
N GLN A 118 13.76 20.18 4.40
CA GLN A 118 12.91 19.01 4.61
C GLN A 118 12.36 18.45 3.29
N LEU A 119 12.18 19.28 2.27
CA LEU A 119 11.82 18.86 0.91
C LEU A 119 12.86 17.88 0.34
N ARG A 120 14.16 18.15 0.55
CA ARG A 120 15.23 17.23 0.15
C ARG A 120 15.13 15.86 0.83
N ASN A 121 14.83 15.84 2.12
CA ASN A 121 14.74 14.60 2.90
C ASN A 121 13.50 13.77 2.57
N GLU A 122 12.36 14.41 2.31
CA GLU A 122 11.13 13.69 1.91
C GLU A 122 11.27 13.08 0.50
N ASN A 123 11.87 13.81 -0.45
CA ASN A 123 12.16 13.29 -1.79
C ASN A 123 13.16 12.13 -1.76
N LEU A 124 14.15 12.18 -0.86
CA LEU A 124 15.09 11.06 -0.66
C LEU A 124 14.41 9.85 -0.04
N LYS A 125 13.54 10.03 0.96
CA LYS A 125 12.76 8.95 1.57
C LYS A 125 11.80 8.29 0.58
N GLN A 126 11.17 9.08 -0.27
CA GLN A 126 10.24 8.55 -1.29
C GLN A 126 11.00 7.78 -2.38
N LYS A 127 12.16 8.26 -2.84
CA LYS A 127 13.06 7.51 -3.72
C LYS A 127 13.53 6.20 -3.06
N GLN A 128 13.92 6.23 -1.79
CA GLN A 128 14.37 5.04 -1.06
C GLN A 128 13.23 4.04 -0.80
N SER A 129 12.00 4.49 -0.59
CA SER A 129 10.85 3.59 -0.39
C SER A 129 10.41 2.87 -1.67
N ILE A 130 10.70 3.45 -2.84
CA ILE A 130 10.44 2.82 -4.14
C ILE A 130 11.58 1.85 -4.51
N THR A 131 12.82 2.15 -4.10
CA THR A 131 14.03 1.38 -4.49
C THR A 131 14.42 0.26 -3.52
N SER A 132 13.82 0.16 -2.33
CA SER A 132 14.27 -0.79 -1.30
C SER A 132 13.13 -1.51 -0.58
N ARG A 133 12.07 -1.92 -1.30
CA ARG A 133 11.11 -2.86 -0.71
C ARG A 133 11.65 -4.27 -0.82
N GLY A 134 12.32 -4.71 0.24
CA GLY A 134 12.62 -6.12 0.43
C GLY A 134 11.35 -6.87 0.81
N LEU A 135 11.02 -7.92 0.06
CA LEU A 135 9.96 -8.85 0.38
C LEU A 135 10.60 -10.12 0.94
N THR A 136 10.18 -10.53 2.14
CA THR A 136 10.77 -11.70 2.82
C THR A 136 9.73 -12.82 2.88
N PHE A 137 10.12 -14.01 2.38
CA PHE A 137 9.36 -15.24 2.49
C PHE A 137 10.23 -16.29 3.19
N GLY A 138 9.91 -16.60 4.44
CA GLY A 138 10.76 -17.51 5.23
C GLY A 138 12.17 -16.98 5.34
N SER A 139 13.14 -17.73 4.79
CA SER A 139 14.57 -17.34 4.77
C SER A 139 15.00 -16.58 3.50
N LEU A 140 14.09 -16.36 2.55
CA LEU A 140 14.37 -15.66 1.31
C LEU A 140 14.01 -14.19 1.44
N THR A 141 14.92 -13.30 1.07
CA THR A 141 14.67 -11.86 0.98
C THR A 141 14.90 -11.39 -0.45
N PHE A 142 13.89 -10.71 -1.00
CA PHE A 142 13.91 -10.12 -2.34
C PHE A 142 14.04 -8.61 -2.19
N GLU A 143 15.03 -8.01 -2.80
CA GLU A 143 15.23 -6.55 -2.81
C GLU A 143 15.46 -6.08 -4.25
N TRP A 144 14.76 -5.01 -4.65
CA TRP A 144 15.00 -4.35 -5.92
C TRP A 144 15.89 -3.13 -5.69
N LYS A 145 17.07 -3.12 -6.30
CA LYS A 145 18.03 -2.02 -6.18
C LYS A 145 18.80 -1.86 -7.48
N ASP A 146 18.92 -0.62 -7.96
CA ASP A 146 19.73 -0.25 -9.14
C ASP A 146 19.44 -1.11 -10.38
N ASP A 147 18.15 -1.32 -10.69
CA ASP A 147 17.66 -2.18 -11.79
C ASP A 147 18.04 -3.67 -11.68
N LEU A 148 18.44 -4.12 -10.49
CA LEU A 148 18.72 -5.52 -10.18
C LEU A 148 17.75 -6.03 -9.10
N LEU A 149 17.21 -7.23 -9.31
CA LEU A 149 16.53 -7.99 -8.27
C LEU A 149 17.57 -8.81 -7.51
N SER A 150 17.79 -8.47 -6.25
CA SER A 150 18.60 -9.25 -5.34
C SER A 150 17.73 -10.29 -4.63
N VAL A 151 18.11 -11.56 -4.72
CA VAL A 151 17.48 -12.66 -4.00
C VAL A 151 18.52 -13.16 -2.98
N LYS A 152 18.22 -12.93 -1.70
CA LYS A 152 19.10 -13.30 -0.59
C LYS A 152 18.56 -14.52 0.13
N THR A 153 19.44 -15.49 0.38
CA THR A 153 19.26 -16.60 1.31
C THR A 153 20.17 -16.38 2.52
N PRO A 154 20.07 -17.16 3.60
CA PRO A 154 21.00 -17.06 4.73
C PRO A 154 22.46 -17.26 4.36
N ASN A 155 22.74 -17.98 3.26
CA ASN A 155 24.10 -18.39 2.88
C ASN A 155 24.59 -17.71 1.59
N GLU A 156 23.70 -17.20 0.74
CA GLU A 156 24.03 -16.70 -0.60
C GLU A 156 23.18 -15.53 -1.01
N SER A 157 23.68 -14.74 -1.96
CA SER A 157 22.94 -13.65 -2.61
C SER A 157 23.07 -13.78 -4.12
N HIS A 158 21.94 -13.80 -4.81
CA HIS A 158 21.86 -13.84 -6.25
C HIS A 158 21.32 -12.51 -6.78
N TYR A 159 21.80 -12.10 -7.94
CA TYR A 159 21.40 -10.85 -8.58
C TYR A 159 20.87 -11.16 -9.97
N LEU A 160 19.63 -10.75 -10.23
CA LEU A 160 18.98 -10.89 -11.52
C LEU A 160 18.86 -9.52 -12.18
N ASN A 161 19.29 -9.40 -13.41
CA ASN A 161 19.05 -8.20 -14.21
C ASN A 161 17.57 -8.12 -14.63
N LYS A 162 17.17 -7.01 -15.26
CA LYS A 162 15.78 -6.76 -15.66
C LYS A 162 15.23 -7.88 -16.54
N THR A 163 15.98 -8.37 -17.52
CA THR A 163 15.55 -9.44 -18.43
C THR A 163 15.33 -10.74 -17.66
N GLN A 164 16.31 -11.17 -16.88
CA GLN A 164 16.21 -12.37 -16.05
C GLN A 164 15.06 -12.30 -15.03
N THR A 165 14.80 -11.10 -14.49
CA THR A 165 13.68 -10.89 -13.57
C THR A 165 12.34 -11.05 -14.27
N VAL A 166 12.20 -10.51 -15.50
CA VAL A 166 10.98 -10.68 -16.30
C VAL A 166 10.76 -12.14 -16.68
N GLU A 167 11.81 -12.86 -17.07
CA GLU A 167 11.75 -14.30 -17.35
C GLU A 167 11.31 -15.11 -16.13
N LEU A 168 11.88 -14.83 -14.95
CA LEU A 168 11.49 -15.47 -13.70
C LEU A 168 10.02 -15.21 -13.36
N LEU A 169 9.57 -13.95 -13.46
CA LEU A 169 8.18 -13.58 -13.20
C LEU A 169 7.21 -14.27 -14.17
N SER A 170 7.56 -14.33 -15.46
CA SER A 170 6.77 -15.02 -16.48
C SER A 170 6.65 -16.50 -16.14
N TYR A 171 7.75 -17.15 -15.82
CA TYR A 171 7.78 -18.56 -15.41
C TYR A 171 6.89 -18.82 -14.19
N LEU A 172 7.04 -18.01 -13.13
CA LEU A 172 6.23 -18.15 -11.92
C LEU A 172 4.73 -17.93 -12.19
N TYR A 173 4.40 -16.99 -13.06
CA TYR A 173 3.04 -16.72 -13.47
C TYR A 173 2.42 -17.93 -14.22
N ASP A 174 3.18 -18.54 -15.13
CA ASP A 174 2.75 -19.72 -15.87
C ASP A 174 2.55 -20.95 -14.96
N GLN A 175 3.41 -21.08 -13.92
CA GLN A 175 3.36 -22.17 -12.95
C GLN A 175 2.32 -21.97 -11.83
N ARG A 176 1.69 -20.79 -11.73
CA ARG A 176 0.75 -20.47 -10.63
C ARG A 176 -0.36 -21.52 -10.43
N GLY A 177 -0.91 -22.06 -11.53
CA GLY A 177 -1.97 -23.08 -11.50
C GLY A 177 -1.51 -24.41 -10.90
N THR A 178 -0.23 -24.73 -11.06
CA THR A 178 0.39 -25.95 -10.49
C THR A 178 0.70 -25.75 -9.00
N LEU A 179 1.16 -24.55 -8.63
CA LEU A 179 1.49 -24.19 -7.24
C LEU A 179 0.24 -24.15 -6.36
N LEU A 180 -0.85 -23.55 -6.85
CA LEU A 180 -2.11 -23.43 -6.12
C LEU A 180 -2.86 -24.78 -5.94
N ARG A 181 -2.60 -25.78 -6.81
CA ARG A 181 -3.24 -27.11 -6.68
C ARG A 181 -2.62 -28.01 -5.60
N LYS A 182 -1.41 -27.70 -5.12
CA LYS A 182 -0.71 -28.51 -4.10
C LYS A 182 -1.12 -28.20 -2.66
N GLU A 183 -1.85 -27.11 -2.41
CA GLU A 183 -2.31 -26.74 -1.06
C GLU A 183 -3.67 -27.38 -0.67
N GLY A 184 -4.26 -28.20 -1.52
CA GLY A 184 -5.56 -28.84 -1.32
C GLY A 184 -5.50 -30.33 -0.95
N ARG A 185 -4.52 -30.75 -0.09
CA ARG A 185 -4.54 -32.07 0.55
C ARG A 185 -4.21 -32.01 2.02
#